data_24bbb87c3af50067dd53803d180101eb
#
_entry.id   24bbb87c3af50067dd53803d180101eb
#
_cell.length_a   1.000
_cell.length_b   1.000
_cell.length_c   1.000
_cell.angle_alpha   90.00
_cell.angle_beta   90.00
_cell.angle_gamma   90.00
#
_symmetry.space_group_name_H-M   'P 1'
#
loop_
_entity.id
_entity.type
_entity.pdbx_description
1 polymer ?
#
loop_
_entity_poly.entity_id
_entity_poly.type
_entity_poly.pdbx_seq_one_letter_code
_entity_poly.pdbx_strand_id
1 'polypeptide(L)'
;FFSVARDSVFDSYYDYETGQVIKELISSSVMVSVLKYPTSTSAYTQGVRVTEAYLNAIEALLGQYKAGNSGAGNEALQLLNDFRSKRYVSAGGTAIPGIEMKNADELIDIYRLERRKELCYEGQRWFDLRRFGMPRLEKIWALDGNAREKYVLEKHDPLYVLEIPAYVTDLNSGLQLNETLSSPRLPVSL
;
A
#
# COMPACT_ATOMS: atom_id res chain seq x y z
N PHE A 1 -3.65 -11.61 -2.37
CA PHE A 1 -3.37 -12.68 -3.34
C PHE A 1 -3.10 -12.06 -4.70
N PHE A 2 -1.89 -12.19 -5.19
CA PHE A 2 -1.56 -11.85 -6.55
C PHE A 2 -1.82 -13.09 -7.40
N SER A 3 -2.76 -13.02 -8.34
CA SER A 3 -2.81 -14.04 -9.38
C SER A 3 -1.73 -13.68 -10.40
N VAL A 4 -0.74 -14.51 -10.50
CA VAL A 4 0.25 -14.44 -11.55
C VAL A 4 -0.37 -15.11 -12.79
N ALA A 5 -0.18 -14.52 -13.98
CA ALA A 5 -0.67 -15.13 -15.21
C ALA A 5 -0.13 -16.55 -15.33
N ARG A 6 -0.95 -17.46 -15.82
CA ARG A 6 -0.74 -18.90 -15.79
C ARG A 6 0.57 -19.39 -16.43
N ASP A 7 1.15 -18.59 -17.30
CA ASP A 7 2.41 -18.89 -17.99
C ASP A 7 3.63 -18.28 -17.30
N SER A 8 3.43 -17.62 -16.17
CA SER A 8 4.51 -17.06 -15.39
C SER A 8 4.97 -18.09 -14.38
N VAL A 9 6.23 -18.30 -14.39
CA VAL A 9 6.95 -19.25 -13.54
C VAL A 9 7.20 -18.65 -12.15
N PHE A 10 6.27 -17.84 -11.66
CA PHE A 10 6.30 -17.28 -10.32
C PHE A 10 5.32 -17.98 -9.41
N ASP A 11 5.85 -18.66 -8.46
CA ASP A 11 5.18 -18.99 -7.21
C ASP A 11 5.80 -18.10 -6.13
N SER A 12 5.32 -16.90 -5.97
CA SER A 12 5.82 -16.03 -4.91
C SER A 12 4.86 -16.00 -3.74
N TYR A 13 5.28 -16.47 -2.60
CA TYR A 13 4.63 -16.19 -1.34
C TYR A 13 5.53 -15.31 -0.48
N TYR A 14 4.89 -14.50 0.33
CA TYR A 14 5.59 -13.77 1.36
C TYR A 14 5.69 -14.63 2.61
N ASP A 15 6.89 -14.77 3.11
CA ASP A 15 7.11 -15.22 4.48
C ASP A 15 6.49 -14.19 5.42
N TYR A 16 5.57 -14.64 6.28
CA TYR A 16 4.87 -13.73 7.17
C TYR A 16 5.77 -13.22 8.32
N GLU A 17 6.83 -13.96 8.67
CA GLU A 17 7.78 -13.61 9.73
C GLU A 17 8.80 -12.58 9.25
N THR A 18 9.34 -12.79 8.07
CA THR A 18 10.41 -11.94 7.52
C THR A 18 9.90 -10.89 6.53
N GLY A 19 8.69 -11.05 5.99
CA GLY A 19 8.15 -10.20 4.93
C GLY A 19 8.88 -10.36 3.58
N GLN A 20 9.76 -11.34 3.46
CA GLN A 20 10.54 -11.59 2.25
C GLN A 20 9.80 -12.51 1.26
N VAL A 21 10.14 -12.38 0.00
CA VAL A 21 9.66 -13.27 -1.06
C VAL A 21 10.42 -14.59 -0.97
N ILE A 22 9.67 -15.69 -0.76
CA ILE A 22 10.27 -17.01 -0.53
C ILE A 22 10.70 -17.71 -1.83
N LYS A 23 10.23 -17.27 -3.00
CA LYS A 23 10.58 -17.92 -4.26
C LYS A 23 11.11 -16.97 -5.31
N GLU A 24 12.19 -17.42 -5.92
CA GLU A 24 12.89 -16.72 -6.98
C GLU A 24 12.27 -16.99 -8.36
N LEU A 25 12.60 -16.12 -9.31
CA LEU A 25 12.30 -16.23 -10.71
C LEU A 25 12.86 -17.56 -11.27
N ILE A 26 12.02 -18.42 -11.79
CA ILE A 26 12.46 -19.69 -12.37
C ILE A 26 12.96 -19.52 -13.82
N SER A 27 12.62 -18.39 -14.47
CA SER A 27 13.11 -18.09 -15.82
C SER A 27 13.33 -16.60 -16.02
N SER A 28 14.53 -16.25 -16.46
CA SER A 28 14.95 -14.85 -16.73
C SER A 28 14.36 -14.24 -18.01
N SER A 29 13.58 -15.00 -18.77
CA SER A 29 13.08 -14.57 -20.09
C SER A 29 11.60 -14.19 -20.10
N VAL A 30 10.92 -14.22 -18.97
CA VAL A 30 9.48 -13.94 -18.89
C VAL A 30 9.24 -12.56 -18.27
N MET A 31 8.62 -11.67 -19.02
CA MET A 31 8.10 -10.42 -18.49
C MET A 31 6.89 -10.73 -17.62
N VAL A 32 7.03 -10.59 -16.31
CA VAL A 32 5.97 -10.88 -15.37
C VAL A 32 5.09 -9.67 -15.18
N SER A 33 3.86 -9.79 -15.62
CA SER A 33 2.80 -8.85 -15.28
C SER A 33 2.09 -9.35 -14.02
N VAL A 34 2.23 -8.62 -12.93
CA VAL A 34 1.43 -8.88 -11.74
C VAL A 34 0.03 -8.32 -11.99
N LEU A 35 -0.92 -9.22 -12.23
CA LEU A 35 -2.31 -8.85 -12.43
C LEU A 35 -3.10 -9.21 -11.17
N LYS A 36 -3.62 -8.22 -10.50
CA LYS A 36 -4.54 -8.45 -9.38
C LYS A 36 -5.91 -8.93 -9.86
N TYR A 37 -6.27 -8.56 -11.09
CA TYR A 37 -7.55 -8.89 -11.73
C TYR A 37 -7.30 -9.44 -13.14
N PRO A 38 -8.12 -10.37 -13.63
CA PRO A 38 -8.01 -10.88 -14.98
C PRO A 38 -8.25 -9.77 -16.02
N THR A 39 -7.42 -9.72 -17.05
CA THR A 39 -7.45 -8.69 -18.10
C THR A 39 -8.58 -8.85 -19.12
N SER A 40 -9.40 -9.87 -19.02
CA SER A 40 -10.29 -10.29 -20.10
C SER A 40 -11.65 -9.59 -20.16
N THR A 41 -11.90 -8.60 -19.32
CA THR A 41 -13.20 -7.91 -19.35
C THR A 41 -13.06 -6.41 -19.24
N SER A 42 -13.67 -5.73 -20.17
CA SER A 42 -13.79 -4.29 -20.32
C SER A 42 -14.57 -3.56 -19.19
N ALA A 43 -14.86 -4.22 -18.10
CA ALA A 43 -15.67 -3.66 -17.02
C ALA A 43 -14.90 -3.69 -15.68
N TYR A 44 -13.89 -2.85 -15.56
CA TYR A 44 -13.34 -2.53 -14.25
C TYR A 44 -14.23 -1.50 -13.54
N THR A 45 -15.43 -1.89 -13.19
CA THR A 45 -16.14 -1.20 -12.13
C THR A 45 -15.56 -1.69 -10.81
N GLN A 46 -14.49 -1.08 -10.38
CA GLN A 46 -13.99 -1.26 -9.02
C GLN A 46 -14.94 -0.51 -8.08
N GLY A 47 -16.04 -1.17 -7.75
CA GLY A 47 -16.92 -0.71 -6.69
C GLY A 47 -16.27 -0.88 -5.33
N VAL A 48 -16.89 -0.32 -4.30
CA VAL A 48 -16.45 -0.51 -2.91
C VAL A 48 -16.47 -2.02 -2.60
N ARG A 49 -15.32 -2.55 -2.25
CA ARG A 49 -15.20 -3.96 -1.87
C ARG A 49 -15.53 -4.14 -0.39
N VAL A 50 -16.15 -5.27 -0.03
CA VAL A 50 -16.41 -5.62 1.37
C VAL A 50 -15.12 -5.56 2.21
N THR A 51 -13.99 -5.95 1.63
CA THR A 51 -12.67 -5.88 2.27
C THR A 51 -12.28 -4.46 2.66
N GLU A 52 -12.59 -3.47 1.81
CA GLU A 52 -12.32 -2.06 2.12
C GLU A 52 -13.19 -1.58 3.28
N ALA A 53 -14.47 -1.94 3.30
CA ALA A 53 -15.36 -1.62 4.42
C ALA A 53 -14.86 -2.23 5.74
N TYR A 54 -14.36 -3.47 5.67
CA TYR A 54 -13.78 -4.16 6.82
C TYR A 54 -12.52 -3.44 7.34
N LEU A 55 -11.63 -3.06 6.45
CA LEU A 55 -10.43 -2.27 6.79
C LEU A 55 -10.80 -0.89 7.36
N ASN A 56 -11.83 -0.24 6.84
CA ASN A 56 -12.30 1.04 7.35
C ASN A 56 -12.86 0.90 8.78
N ALA A 57 -13.58 -0.19 9.06
CA ALA A 57 -14.05 -0.48 10.43
C ALA A 57 -12.88 -0.66 11.41
N ILE A 58 -11.85 -1.44 11.02
CA ILE A 58 -10.64 -1.60 11.85
C ILE A 58 -9.98 -0.25 12.11
N GLU A 59 -9.85 0.61 11.10
CA GLU A 59 -9.25 1.93 11.25
C GLU A 59 -10.01 2.81 12.25
N ALA A 60 -11.34 2.82 12.15
CA ALA A 60 -12.20 3.58 13.07
C ALA A 60 -12.05 3.12 14.51
N LEU A 61 -12.01 1.81 14.74
CA LEU A 61 -11.81 1.22 16.08
C LEU A 61 -10.41 1.53 16.63
N LEU A 62 -9.37 1.46 15.80
CA LEU A 62 -8.02 1.85 16.20
C LEU A 62 -7.92 3.34 16.54
N GLY A 63 -8.66 4.20 15.85
CA GLY A 63 -8.79 5.61 16.18
C GLY A 63 -9.43 5.81 17.57
N GLN A 64 -10.49 5.08 17.88
CA GLN A 64 -11.13 5.09 19.20
C GLN A 64 -10.20 4.54 20.29
N TYR A 65 -9.46 3.48 20.01
CA TYR A 65 -8.47 2.93 20.92
C TYR A 65 -7.39 3.95 21.24
N LYS A 66 -6.87 4.65 20.24
CA LYS A 66 -5.91 5.74 20.43
C LYS A 66 -6.47 6.89 21.26
N ALA A 67 -7.78 7.12 21.20
CA ALA A 67 -8.50 8.10 22.03
C ALA A 67 -8.80 7.59 23.45
N GLY A 68 -8.36 6.38 23.82
CA GLY A 68 -8.48 5.84 25.18
C GLY A 68 -9.58 4.78 25.36
N ASN A 69 -10.31 4.41 24.30
CA ASN A 69 -11.32 3.33 24.40
C ASN A 69 -10.66 1.95 24.25
N SER A 70 -10.35 1.30 25.38
CA SER A 70 -9.72 -0.02 25.38
C SER A 70 -10.61 -1.13 24.78
N GLY A 71 -11.93 -1.02 24.91
CA GLY A 71 -12.87 -1.96 24.28
C GLY A 71 -12.76 -1.95 22.76
N ALA A 72 -12.65 -0.77 22.15
CA ALA A 72 -12.43 -0.64 20.73
C ALA A 72 -11.09 -1.24 20.28
N GLY A 73 -10.05 -1.18 21.13
CA GLY A 73 -8.76 -1.84 20.85
C GLY A 73 -8.88 -3.36 20.76
N ASN A 74 -9.62 -3.98 21.64
CA ASN A 74 -9.87 -5.42 21.60
C ASN A 74 -10.66 -5.84 20.35
N GLU A 75 -11.69 -5.08 20.00
CA GLU A 75 -12.48 -5.34 18.80
C GLU A 75 -11.66 -5.15 17.52
N ALA A 76 -10.85 -4.09 17.44
CA ALA A 76 -9.95 -3.85 16.32
C ALA A 76 -8.95 -5.00 16.14
N LEU A 77 -8.36 -5.48 17.23
CA LEU A 77 -7.42 -6.59 17.21
C LEU A 77 -8.10 -7.88 16.74
N GLN A 78 -9.30 -8.17 17.21
CA GLN A 78 -10.06 -9.33 16.76
C GLN A 78 -10.32 -9.25 15.26
N LEU A 79 -10.88 -8.16 14.76
CA LEU A 79 -11.14 -7.96 13.35
C LEU A 79 -9.86 -8.05 12.49
N LEU A 80 -8.75 -7.50 12.97
CA LEU A 80 -7.46 -7.54 12.28
C LEU A 80 -6.92 -8.97 12.20
N ASN A 81 -7.04 -9.76 13.27
CA ASN A 81 -6.65 -11.16 13.29
C ASN A 81 -7.56 -12.01 12.38
N ASP A 82 -8.86 -11.79 12.41
CA ASP A 82 -9.82 -12.46 11.53
C ASP A 82 -9.51 -12.16 10.06
N PHE A 83 -9.22 -10.89 9.75
CA PHE A 83 -8.80 -10.48 8.41
C PHE A 83 -7.53 -11.21 7.97
N ARG A 84 -6.49 -11.22 8.81
CA ARG A 84 -5.21 -11.86 8.52
C ARG A 84 -5.35 -13.37 8.34
N SER A 85 -6.16 -14.04 9.16
CA SER A 85 -6.40 -15.48 9.06
C SER A 85 -6.96 -15.92 7.71
N LYS A 86 -7.64 -15.01 6.98
CA LYS A 86 -8.17 -15.25 5.64
C LYS A 86 -7.18 -14.91 4.51
N ARG A 87 -6.03 -14.35 4.83
CA ARG A 87 -5.05 -13.86 3.85
C ARG A 87 -3.72 -14.59 3.92
N TYR A 88 -3.40 -15.17 5.06
CA TYR A 88 -2.10 -15.79 5.29
C TYR A 88 -2.23 -17.23 5.74
N VAL A 89 -1.32 -18.04 5.25
CA VAL A 89 -1.05 -19.37 5.75
C VAL A 89 0.46 -19.54 5.93
N SER A 90 0.88 -20.37 6.87
CA SER A 90 2.29 -20.73 6.99
C SER A 90 2.74 -21.58 5.80
N ALA A 91 4.04 -21.72 5.61
CA ALA A 91 4.63 -22.57 4.56
C ALA A 91 4.14 -24.03 4.62
N GLY A 92 3.71 -24.51 5.78
CA GLY A 92 3.11 -25.83 5.96
C GLY A 92 1.60 -25.89 5.79
N GLY A 93 0.95 -24.81 5.35
CA GLY A 93 -0.50 -24.73 5.17
C GLY A 93 -1.29 -24.57 6.48
N THR A 94 -0.60 -24.38 7.62
CA THR A 94 -1.23 -24.14 8.92
C THR A 94 -1.62 -22.67 9.08
N ALA A 95 -2.56 -22.39 9.99
CA ALA A 95 -2.93 -21.01 10.31
C ALA A 95 -1.73 -20.25 10.90
N ILE A 96 -1.63 -18.97 10.56
CA ILE A 96 -0.63 -18.09 11.15
C ILE A 96 -1.01 -17.72 12.59
N PRO A 97 -0.04 -17.43 13.47
CA PRO A 97 -0.32 -16.89 14.79
C PRO A 97 -1.07 -15.55 14.69
N GLY A 98 -1.98 -15.33 15.60
CA GLY A 98 -2.63 -14.02 15.78
C GLY A 98 -1.64 -12.98 16.29
N ILE A 99 -1.92 -11.72 16.00
CA ILE A 99 -1.24 -10.59 16.61
C ILE A 99 -1.70 -10.51 18.06
N GLU A 100 -0.77 -10.34 18.97
CA GLU A 100 -1.08 -10.04 20.37
C GLU A 100 -1.44 -8.56 20.55
N MET A 101 -2.11 -8.24 21.67
CA MET A 101 -2.44 -6.86 22.00
C MET A 101 -1.16 -6.01 22.13
N LYS A 102 -1.20 -4.87 21.50
CA LYS A 102 -0.15 -3.86 21.49
C LYS A 102 -0.74 -2.49 21.78
N ASN A 103 0.11 -1.49 21.95
CA ASN A 103 -0.36 -0.11 22.02
C ASN A 103 -1.02 0.32 20.69
N ALA A 104 -1.77 1.43 20.75
CA ALA A 104 -2.56 1.89 19.61
C ALA A 104 -1.71 2.22 18.38
N ASP A 105 -0.54 2.83 18.56
CA ASP A 105 0.32 3.22 17.45
C ASP A 105 0.91 2.00 16.75
N GLU A 106 1.35 1.00 17.50
CA GLU A 106 1.84 -0.27 16.92
C GLU A 106 0.75 -1.02 16.15
N LEU A 107 -0.48 -1.08 16.68
CA LEU A 107 -1.60 -1.71 15.96
C LEU A 107 -1.98 -0.92 14.71
N ILE A 108 -1.93 0.41 14.75
CA ILE A 108 -2.16 1.27 13.58
C ILE A 108 -1.11 1.00 12.50
N ASP A 109 0.15 0.83 12.86
CA ASP A 109 1.20 0.56 11.88
C ASP A 109 1.05 -0.82 11.24
N ILE A 110 0.69 -1.84 12.02
CA ILE A 110 0.35 -3.16 11.49
C ILE A 110 -0.86 -3.06 10.55
N TYR A 111 -1.94 -2.39 10.97
CA TYR A 111 -3.12 -2.16 10.15
C TYR A 111 -2.77 -1.48 8.81
N ARG A 112 -1.98 -0.41 8.84
CA ARG A 112 -1.55 0.32 7.63
C ARG A 112 -0.79 -0.57 6.67
N LEU A 113 0.03 -1.48 7.19
CA LEU A 113 0.74 -2.47 6.38
C LEU A 113 -0.22 -3.45 5.72
N GLU A 114 -1.18 -4.00 6.47
CA GLU A 114 -2.19 -4.93 5.94
C GLU A 114 -3.08 -4.22 4.89
N ARG A 115 -3.51 -2.99 5.16
CA ARG A 115 -4.26 -2.19 4.19
C ARG A 115 -3.47 -1.97 2.90
N ARG A 116 -2.18 -1.63 3.02
CA ARG A 116 -1.31 -1.45 1.85
C ARG A 116 -1.17 -2.72 1.01
N LYS A 117 -1.07 -3.88 1.66
CA LYS A 117 -0.99 -5.17 0.97
C LYS A 117 -2.30 -5.51 0.26
N GLU A 118 -3.41 -5.33 0.94
CA GLU A 118 -4.74 -5.68 0.41
C GLU A 118 -5.15 -4.79 -0.76
N LEU A 119 -4.92 -3.48 -0.64
CA LEU A 119 -5.33 -2.48 -1.64
C LEU A 119 -4.21 -2.10 -2.62
N CYS A 120 -3.15 -2.92 -2.72
CA CYS A 120 -2.09 -2.68 -3.69
C CYS A 120 -2.62 -2.77 -5.13
N TYR A 121 -2.09 -1.92 -6.01
CA TYR A 121 -2.51 -1.75 -7.40
C TYR A 121 -3.97 -1.29 -7.62
N GLU A 122 -4.64 -0.80 -6.58
CA GLU A 122 -5.99 -0.24 -6.67
C GLU A 122 -6.01 1.31 -6.61
N GLY A 123 -4.88 1.94 -6.75
CA GLY A 123 -4.78 3.42 -6.73
C GLY A 123 -4.93 4.07 -5.35
N GLN A 124 -5.19 3.29 -4.29
CA GLN A 124 -5.50 3.80 -2.95
C GLN A 124 -4.29 4.38 -2.21
N ARG A 125 -3.08 3.94 -2.56
CA ARG A 125 -1.86 4.24 -1.78
C ARG A 125 -1.60 5.73 -1.58
N TRP A 126 -1.79 6.54 -2.62
CA TRP A 126 -1.54 7.97 -2.55
C TRP A 126 -2.50 8.69 -1.60
N PHE A 127 -3.77 8.32 -1.67
CA PHE A 127 -4.81 8.84 -0.77
C PHE A 127 -4.55 8.43 0.68
N ASP A 128 -4.16 7.19 0.91
CA ASP A 128 -3.80 6.69 2.24
C ASP A 128 -2.59 7.44 2.81
N LEU A 129 -1.53 7.65 2.04
CA LEU A 129 -0.36 8.40 2.48
C LEU A 129 -0.73 9.83 2.90
N ARG A 130 -1.61 10.49 2.14
CA ARG A 130 -2.11 11.82 2.51
C ARG A 130 -2.88 11.80 3.83
N ARG A 131 -3.79 10.84 4.01
CA ARG A 131 -4.56 10.68 5.26
C ARG A 131 -3.69 10.34 6.45
N PHE A 132 -2.63 9.59 6.24
CA PHE A 132 -1.72 9.14 7.29
C PHE A 132 -0.63 10.17 7.64
N GLY A 133 -0.84 11.42 7.27
CA GLY A 133 0.01 12.54 7.67
C GLY A 133 1.19 12.81 6.76
N MET A 134 1.08 12.42 5.47
CA MET A 134 2.07 12.76 4.45
C MET A 134 3.51 12.42 4.89
N PRO A 135 3.81 11.16 5.19
CA PRO A 135 5.10 10.76 5.74
C PRO A 135 6.23 10.98 4.74
N ARG A 136 7.46 11.08 5.26
CA ARG A 136 8.64 11.03 4.41
C ARG A 136 8.74 9.67 3.71
N LEU A 137 8.99 9.68 2.42
CA LEU A 137 9.19 8.49 1.60
C LEU A 137 10.54 8.52 0.91
N GLU A 138 11.15 7.35 0.82
CA GLU A 138 12.35 7.13 0.02
C GLU A 138 12.10 6.04 -1.01
N LYS A 139 12.62 6.25 -2.21
CA LYS A 139 12.60 5.27 -3.29
C LYS A 139 13.97 5.19 -3.91
N ILE A 140 14.46 3.97 -4.05
CA ILE A 140 15.65 3.69 -4.86
C ILE A 140 15.16 3.23 -6.23
N TRP A 141 15.62 3.89 -7.25
CA TRP A 141 15.39 3.54 -8.64
C TRP A 141 16.65 2.92 -9.22
N ALA A 142 16.50 1.78 -9.89
CA ALA A 142 17.59 1.12 -10.58
C ALA A 142 17.11 0.78 -12.01
N LEU A 143 17.69 1.40 -13.02
CA LEU A 143 17.31 1.18 -14.40
C LEU A 143 17.94 -0.11 -14.95
N ASP A 144 19.22 -0.33 -14.68
CA ASP A 144 20.03 -1.38 -15.33
C ASP A 144 20.78 -2.25 -14.31
N GLY A 145 20.33 -2.33 -13.10
CA GLY A 145 21.02 -3.09 -12.05
C GLY A 145 22.27 -2.43 -11.46
N ASN A 146 22.88 -1.48 -12.15
CA ASN A 146 24.13 -0.84 -11.72
C ASN A 146 23.98 0.63 -11.32
N ALA A 147 23.11 1.38 -11.95
CA ALA A 147 22.83 2.77 -11.56
C ALA A 147 21.67 2.80 -10.56
N ARG A 148 21.95 3.24 -9.36
CA ARG A 148 20.93 3.43 -8.31
C ARG A 148 20.77 4.90 -8.02
N GLU A 149 19.56 5.37 -8.18
CA GLU A 149 19.18 6.73 -7.86
C GLU A 149 18.21 6.73 -6.69
N LYS A 150 18.45 7.56 -5.70
CA LYS A 150 17.59 7.70 -4.55
C LYS A 150 16.74 8.95 -4.69
N TYR A 151 15.43 8.78 -4.63
CA TYR A 151 14.46 9.87 -4.60
C TYR A 151 13.83 9.96 -3.22
N VAL A 152 13.68 11.19 -2.73
CA VAL A 152 13.10 11.47 -1.41
C VAL A 152 11.92 12.41 -1.58
N LEU A 153 10.80 12.04 -0.98
CA LEU A 153 9.68 12.92 -0.74
C LEU A 153 9.65 13.22 0.75
N GLU A 154 9.82 14.48 1.11
CA GLU A 154 9.87 14.87 2.51
C GLU A 154 8.49 14.80 3.17
N LYS A 155 8.46 14.79 4.50
CA LYS A 155 7.21 14.85 5.24
C LYS A 155 6.50 16.17 4.94
N HIS A 156 5.20 16.10 4.64
CA HIS A 156 4.38 17.25 4.22
C HIS A 156 4.86 17.97 2.96
N ASP A 157 5.60 17.27 2.11
CA ASP A 157 6.06 17.83 0.84
C ASP A 157 4.88 18.35 0.00
N PRO A 158 5.01 19.54 -0.63
CA PRO A 158 3.95 20.09 -1.50
C PRO A 158 3.49 19.14 -2.61
N LEU A 159 4.35 18.26 -3.09
CA LEU A 159 4.01 17.23 -4.10
C LEU A 159 2.97 16.20 -3.63
N TYR A 160 2.66 16.14 -2.35
CA TYR A 160 1.50 15.37 -1.89
C TYR A 160 0.18 15.90 -2.41
N VAL A 161 0.15 17.14 -2.86
CA VAL A 161 -1.00 17.75 -3.56
C VAL A 161 -0.67 17.82 -5.04
N LEU A 162 -1.47 17.14 -5.86
CA LEU A 162 -1.25 17.13 -7.30
C LEU A 162 -1.49 18.53 -7.88
N GLU A 163 -0.71 18.86 -8.90
CA GLU A 163 -0.89 20.11 -9.64
C GLU A 163 -2.23 20.13 -10.38
N ILE A 164 -2.81 21.32 -10.48
CA ILE A 164 -3.95 21.54 -11.36
C ILE A 164 -3.41 21.44 -12.80
N PRO A 165 -4.00 20.60 -13.66
CA PRO A 165 -3.51 20.44 -15.03
C PRO A 165 -3.45 21.77 -15.79
N ALA A 166 -2.39 22.00 -16.56
CA ALA A 166 -2.15 23.25 -17.27
C ALA A 166 -3.35 23.69 -18.13
N TYR A 167 -4.00 22.75 -18.82
CA TYR A 167 -5.17 23.08 -19.64
C TYR A 167 -6.34 23.67 -18.85
N VAL A 168 -6.44 23.42 -17.54
CA VAL A 168 -7.47 24.00 -16.66
C VAL A 168 -7.06 25.40 -16.25
N THR A 169 -5.79 25.60 -15.91
CA THR A 169 -5.26 26.91 -15.52
C THR A 169 -5.22 27.90 -16.68
N ASP A 170 -4.99 27.42 -17.90
CA ASP A 170 -5.02 28.21 -19.13
C ASP A 170 -6.42 28.76 -19.43
N LEU A 171 -7.46 28.00 -19.06
CA LEU A 171 -8.86 28.41 -19.21
C LEU A 171 -9.34 29.37 -18.09
N ASN A 172 -8.66 29.38 -16.96
CA ASN A 172 -9.04 30.21 -15.81
C ASN A 172 -7.81 30.73 -15.07
N SER A 173 -7.33 31.85 -15.47
CA SER A 173 -6.17 32.55 -14.87
C SER A 173 -6.37 33.02 -13.43
N GLY A 174 -7.60 32.98 -12.91
CA GLY A 174 -7.91 33.32 -11.52
C GLY A 174 -7.74 32.16 -10.53
N LEU A 175 -7.37 30.95 -10.99
CA LEU A 175 -7.13 29.83 -10.10
C LEU A 175 -5.81 30.01 -9.34
N GLN A 176 -5.89 29.84 -8.02
CA GLN A 176 -4.70 29.76 -7.19
C GLN A 176 -4.05 28.39 -7.39
N LEU A 177 -2.79 28.39 -7.80
CA LEU A 177 -2.03 27.18 -8.00
C LEU A 177 -1.60 26.57 -6.65
N ASN A 178 -1.47 25.25 -6.61
CA ASN A 178 -0.88 24.57 -5.48
C ASN A 178 0.62 24.91 -5.36
N GLU A 179 1.12 24.94 -4.14
CA GLU A 179 2.56 25.07 -3.88
C GLU A 179 3.32 23.81 -4.31
N THR A 180 3.41 23.58 -5.59
CA THR A 180 4.24 22.53 -6.14
C THR A 180 5.57 23.08 -6.58
N LEU A 181 6.62 22.29 -6.45
CA LEU A 181 7.92 22.74 -6.91
C LEU A 181 7.92 22.77 -8.44
N SER A 182 8.26 23.92 -8.98
CA SER A 182 8.43 24.14 -10.43
C SER A 182 9.59 23.34 -11.04
N SER A 183 10.45 22.74 -10.22
CA SER A 183 11.62 21.98 -10.66
C SER A 183 11.41 20.48 -10.48
N PRO A 184 11.82 19.64 -11.42
CA PRO A 184 11.81 18.21 -11.25
C PRO A 184 12.68 17.81 -10.07
N ARG A 185 12.25 16.79 -9.32
CA ARG A 185 13.03 16.23 -8.22
C ARG A 185 14.27 15.57 -8.77
N LEU A 186 15.43 15.99 -8.27
CA LEU A 186 16.68 15.34 -8.56
C LEU A 186 16.96 14.23 -7.56
N PRO A 187 17.67 13.17 -8.00
CA PRO A 187 18.12 12.13 -7.09
C PRO A 187 19.10 12.72 -6.06
N VAL A 188 19.06 12.19 -4.86
CA VAL A 188 20.02 12.50 -3.80
C VAL A 188 21.08 11.39 -3.74
N SER A 189 22.25 11.67 -3.19
CA SER A 189 23.30 10.67 -3.00
C SER A 189 22.81 9.50 -2.15
N LEU A 190 23.22 8.29 -2.52
CA LEU A 190 22.97 7.08 -1.76
C LEU A 190 23.77 7.04 -0.47
#